data_fe93b0ac1f9eb0a7bec4b9db9f44ffcd
#
_entry.id   fe93b0ac1f9eb0a7bec4b9db9f44ffcd
#
_cell.length_a   1.000
_cell.length_b   1.000
_cell.length_c   1.000
_cell.angle_alpha   90.00
_cell.angle_beta   90.00
_cell.angle_gamma   90.00
#
_symmetry.space_group_name_H-M   'P 1'
#
loop_
_entity.id
_entity.type
_entity.pdbx_description
1 polymer ?
#
loop_
_entity_poly.entity_id
_entity_poly.type
_entity_poly.pdbx_seq_one_letter_code
_entity_poly.pdbx_strand_id
1 'polypeptide(L)'
;ELFRKALNIEHLAERTKEDEYYYSCTTPWSEKEENIKKMISNESIEYISFDIFDTLIVRPFFQPTDLFRLLDVYYRKLKTNSFLDFSKIREVAEVHARNKIKNTGYEEVTLEQIYAQIHEDCNVDVDILKKLQAKECELEIEFCGRRNFGYELYEMAENLGKTIILTSDMYLNADTIKEILKKNGYTSYKELFLSSECNKCKSTGNLYKHIIKKYDCERLIHIGDNYESDYRIPKKFKIYSIHIPKTIDVFKGDYNSKGYFVGNSYFNMIRPFGSVFDNKTSMEFLGIRCMLAMVANKFFDNPFIAFNKESDFNANLYLSSTIISAFLSSIISLELISYFLSPLLI
;
A
#
# COMPACT_ATOMS: atom_id res chain seq x y z
N GLU A 1 -29.41 2.35 -20.87
CA GLU A 1 -29.65 3.50 -19.97
C GLU A 1 -30.41 3.10 -18.71
N LEU A 2 -31.54 2.38 -18.81
CA LEU A 2 -32.29 1.84 -17.64
C LEU A 2 -31.47 0.87 -16.79
N PHE A 3 -30.61 0.06 -17.39
CA PHE A 3 -29.72 -0.88 -16.67
C PHE A 3 -28.59 -0.14 -15.95
N ARG A 4 -28.10 0.99 -16.45
CA ARG A 4 -27.12 1.87 -15.80
C ARG A 4 -27.71 2.54 -14.57
N LYS A 5 -28.96 3.04 -14.65
CA LYS A 5 -29.65 3.63 -13.48
C LYS A 5 -29.98 2.62 -12.40
N ALA A 6 -30.38 1.39 -12.76
CA ALA A 6 -30.72 0.35 -11.79
C ALA A 6 -29.51 -0.15 -10.98
N LEU A 7 -28.29 -0.02 -11.51
CA LEU A 7 -27.06 -0.46 -10.85
C LEU A 7 -26.26 0.68 -10.19
N ASN A 8 -26.81 1.89 -10.17
CA ASN A 8 -26.12 3.09 -9.62
C ASN A 8 -24.74 3.34 -10.28
N ILE A 9 -24.65 3.09 -11.60
CA ILE A 9 -23.39 3.11 -12.37
C ILE A 9 -23.09 4.54 -12.89
N GLU A 10 -23.88 5.53 -12.54
CA GLU A 10 -23.66 6.91 -12.99
C GLU A 10 -22.32 7.47 -12.53
N HIS A 11 -21.79 7.01 -11.40
CA HIS A 11 -20.44 7.38 -10.93
C HIS A 11 -19.29 6.79 -11.76
N LEU A 12 -19.54 5.84 -12.64
CA LEU A 12 -18.53 5.25 -13.53
C LEU A 12 -18.39 5.98 -14.87
N ALA A 13 -19.24 6.96 -15.16
CA ALA A 13 -19.20 7.72 -16.41
C ALA A 13 -18.41 9.03 -16.29
N GLU A 14 -18.23 9.56 -15.09
CA GLU A 14 -17.36 10.70 -14.84
C GLU A 14 -15.98 10.15 -14.42
N ARG A 15 -14.99 10.32 -15.30
CA ARG A 15 -13.58 10.12 -14.91
C ARG A 15 -13.28 11.08 -13.78
N THR A 16 -13.00 10.56 -12.62
CA THR A 16 -12.48 11.36 -11.53
C THR A 16 -11.05 11.82 -11.87
N LYS A 17 -10.54 12.84 -11.21
CA LYS A 17 -9.11 13.20 -11.34
C LYS A 17 -8.17 12.04 -10.98
N GLU A 18 -8.65 11.13 -10.15
CA GLU A 18 -7.95 9.88 -9.82
C GLU A 18 -7.94 8.93 -11.02
N ASP A 19 -9.05 8.76 -11.73
CA ASP A 19 -9.09 7.94 -12.95
C ASP A 19 -8.18 8.50 -14.04
N GLU A 20 -8.14 9.81 -14.23
CA GLU A 20 -7.18 10.46 -15.14
C GLU A 20 -5.74 10.27 -14.68
N TYR A 21 -5.49 10.29 -13.38
CA TYR A 21 -4.19 10.01 -12.79
C TYR A 21 -3.77 8.57 -13.07
N TYR A 22 -4.61 7.59 -12.82
CA TYR A 22 -4.35 6.17 -13.10
C TYR A 22 -4.18 5.92 -14.61
N TYR A 23 -5.00 6.51 -15.46
CA TYR A 23 -4.85 6.41 -16.92
C TYR A 23 -3.54 7.01 -17.43
N SER A 24 -3.05 8.08 -16.83
CA SER A 24 -1.74 8.66 -17.17
C SER A 24 -0.57 7.78 -16.72
N CYS A 25 -0.77 6.91 -15.75
CA CYS A 25 0.24 6.01 -15.21
C CYS A 25 0.51 4.79 -16.09
N THR A 26 -0.26 4.55 -17.12
CA THR A 26 -0.15 3.36 -17.98
C THR A 26 1.01 3.43 -18.97
N THR A 27 1.54 4.60 -19.21
CA THR A 27 2.69 4.81 -20.11
C THR A 27 3.98 4.15 -19.59
N PRO A 28 4.27 4.11 -18.29
CA PRO A 28 5.48 3.45 -17.75
C PRO A 28 5.50 1.93 -17.93
N TRP A 29 4.34 1.29 -18.09
CA TRP A 29 4.22 -0.16 -18.26
C TRP A 29 4.54 -0.68 -19.63
N SER A 30 4.90 0.18 -20.56
CA SER A 30 5.56 -0.22 -21.80
C SER A 30 7.00 -0.67 -21.57
N GLU A 31 7.56 -0.43 -20.39
CA GLU A 31 8.89 -0.95 -20.04
C GLU A 31 8.81 -2.46 -19.75
N LYS A 32 9.75 -3.19 -20.30
CA LYS A 32 9.89 -4.62 -20.05
C LYS A 32 10.65 -4.83 -18.73
N GLU A 33 10.36 -5.91 -18.03
CA GLU A 33 11.09 -6.33 -16.83
C GLU A 33 12.61 -6.32 -17.04
N GLU A 34 13.05 -6.78 -18.23
CA GLU A 34 14.45 -6.77 -18.63
C GLU A 34 15.09 -5.38 -18.59
N ASN A 35 14.34 -4.32 -18.93
CA ASN A 35 14.85 -2.95 -18.86
C ASN A 35 15.09 -2.51 -17.42
N ILE A 36 14.20 -2.89 -16.50
CA ILE A 36 14.38 -2.59 -15.06
C ILE A 36 15.64 -3.27 -14.54
N LYS A 37 15.79 -4.57 -14.84
CA LYS A 37 16.97 -5.35 -14.45
C LYS A 37 18.25 -4.76 -15.06
N LYS A 38 18.20 -4.33 -16.32
CA LYS A 38 19.32 -3.67 -17.00
C LYS A 38 19.67 -2.33 -16.37
N MET A 39 18.68 -1.53 -15.94
CA MET A 39 18.94 -0.27 -15.26
C MET A 39 19.60 -0.49 -13.89
N ILE A 40 19.15 -1.47 -13.12
CA ILE A 40 19.76 -1.83 -11.83
C ILE A 40 21.20 -2.36 -12.03
N SER A 41 21.45 -3.13 -13.09
CA SER A 41 22.77 -3.69 -13.42
C SER A 41 23.74 -2.68 -14.02
N ASN A 42 23.29 -1.48 -14.38
CA ASN A 42 24.14 -0.48 -15.00
C ASN A 42 25.30 -0.09 -14.06
N GLU A 43 26.53 -0.17 -14.53
CA GLU A 43 27.73 0.14 -13.76
C GLU A 43 27.80 1.62 -13.33
N SER A 44 27.18 2.54 -14.11
CA SER A 44 27.12 3.94 -13.75
C SER A 44 26.21 4.21 -12.53
N ILE A 45 25.33 3.28 -12.20
CA ILE A 45 24.44 3.38 -11.04
C ILE A 45 25.13 2.77 -9.83
N GLU A 46 25.24 3.53 -8.76
CA GLU A 46 25.84 3.10 -7.50
C GLU A 46 24.81 2.93 -6.39
N TYR A 47 23.77 3.76 -6.42
CA TYR A 47 22.78 3.89 -5.35
C TYR A 47 21.41 3.43 -5.83
N ILE A 48 20.77 2.56 -5.08
CA ILE A 48 19.38 2.15 -5.31
C ILE A 48 18.54 2.53 -4.11
N SER A 49 17.58 3.43 -4.34
CA SER A 49 16.58 3.84 -3.36
C SER A 49 15.29 3.06 -3.59
N PHE A 50 14.80 2.37 -2.58
CA PHE A 50 13.49 1.73 -2.62
C PHE A 50 12.50 2.47 -1.72
N ASP A 51 11.30 2.68 -2.22
CA ASP A 51 10.15 2.90 -1.35
C ASP A 51 9.85 1.63 -0.57
N ILE A 52 9.10 1.72 0.52
CA ILE A 52 8.86 0.60 1.44
C ILE A 52 7.49 -0.03 1.21
N PHE A 53 6.42 0.70 1.49
CA PHE A 53 5.07 0.16 1.45
C PHE A 53 4.57 0.03 0.01
N ASP A 54 3.88 -1.07 -0.27
CA ASP A 54 3.42 -1.48 -1.59
C ASP A 54 4.56 -1.68 -2.63
N THR A 55 5.83 -1.41 -2.27
CA THR A 55 7.04 -1.64 -3.08
C THR A 55 7.85 -2.84 -2.58
N LEU A 56 8.29 -2.83 -1.33
CA LEU A 56 9.02 -3.92 -0.67
C LEU A 56 8.10 -4.71 0.26
N ILE A 57 7.18 -4.03 0.91
CA ILE A 57 6.27 -4.56 1.94
C ILE A 57 4.83 -4.41 1.46
N VAL A 58 4.04 -5.45 1.62
CA VAL A 58 2.60 -5.46 1.36
C VAL A 58 1.82 -5.78 2.63
N ARG A 59 0.60 -5.28 2.71
CA ARG A 59 -0.36 -5.60 3.76
C ARG A 59 -1.45 -6.52 3.25
N PRO A 60 -2.01 -7.43 4.07
CA PRO A 60 -3.18 -8.23 3.70
C PRO A 60 -4.48 -7.41 3.84
N PHE A 61 -4.40 -6.11 3.58
CA PHE A 61 -5.51 -5.17 3.65
C PHE A 61 -5.74 -4.52 2.30
N PHE A 62 -7.01 -4.35 1.94
CA PHE A 62 -7.37 -3.71 0.67
C PHE A 62 -7.04 -2.20 0.68
N GLN A 63 -7.13 -1.59 1.85
CA GLN A 63 -6.64 -0.24 2.15
C GLN A 63 -5.86 -0.27 3.46
N PRO A 64 -4.83 0.57 3.61
CA PRO A 64 -4.07 0.64 4.86
C PRO A 64 -4.96 0.90 6.10
N THR A 65 -6.01 1.70 5.94
CA THR A 65 -6.97 2.03 7.01
C THR A 65 -7.83 0.85 7.47
N ASP A 66 -7.87 -0.25 6.72
CA ASP A 66 -8.57 -1.46 7.15
C ASP A 66 -7.97 -2.05 8.43
N LEU A 67 -6.68 -1.82 8.69
CA LEU A 67 -6.01 -2.20 9.93
C LEU A 67 -6.68 -1.57 11.16
N PHE A 68 -7.19 -0.34 11.04
CA PHE A 68 -7.81 0.37 12.16
C PHE A 68 -9.09 -0.33 12.66
N ARG A 69 -9.71 -1.19 11.84
CA ARG A 69 -10.83 -2.04 12.29
C ARG A 69 -10.42 -3.05 13.36
N LEU A 70 -9.18 -3.49 13.35
CA LEU A 70 -8.67 -4.37 14.40
C LEU A 70 -8.47 -3.58 15.71
N LEU A 71 -8.15 -2.30 15.61
CA LEU A 71 -8.09 -1.41 16.78
C LEU A 71 -9.47 -1.18 17.41
N ASP A 72 -10.57 -1.20 16.63
CA ASP A 72 -11.92 -1.15 17.18
C ASP A 72 -12.19 -2.32 18.14
N VAL A 73 -11.77 -3.55 17.72
CA VAL A 73 -11.93 -4.74 18.55
C VAL A 73 -11.11 -4.63 19.83
N TYR A 74 -9.87 -4.15 19.72
CA TYR A 74 -9.00 -3.96 20.88
C TYR A 74 -9.51 -2.85 21.82
N TYR A 75 -9.99 -1.75 21.28
CA TYR A 75 -10.56 -0.63 22.05
C TYR A 75 -11.78 -1.09 22.86
N ARG A 76 -12.69 -1.88 22.26
CA ARG A 76 -13.86 -2.43 22.97
C ARG A 76 -13.45 -3.36 24.12
N LYS A 77 -12.34 -4.13 23.99
CA LYS A 77 -11.81 -4.93 25.10
C LYS A 77 -11.28 -4.07 26.25
N LEU A 78 -10.70 -2.90 25.95
CA LEU A 78 -10.20 -1.96 26.96
C LEU A 78 -11.32 -1.18 27.65
N LYS A 79 -12.44 -0.96 26.97
CA LYS A 79 -13.54 -0.09 27.42
C LYS A 79 -14.88 -0.74 27.09
N THR A 80 -15.40 -1.57 28.02
CA THR A 80 -16.53 -2.47 27.85
C THR A 80 -17.87 -1.83 27.47
N ASN A 81 -18.02 -0.50 27.58
CA ASN A 81 -19.27 0.24 27.30
C ASN A 81 -19.11 1.34 26.24
N SER A 82 -18.11 1.25 25.37
CA SER A 82 -17.92 2.25 24.34
C SER A 82 -18.52 1.82 23.01
N PHE A 83 -19.43 2.63 22.47
CA PHE A 83 -20.01 2.50 21.14
C PHE A 83 -19.22 3.29 20.08
N LEU A 84 -18.04 3.85 20.45
CA LEU A 84 -17.25 4.64 19.54
C LEU A 84 -16.61 3.75 18.45
N ASP A 85 -16.71 4.21 17.23
CA ASP A 85 -16.00 3.67 16.08
C ASP A 85 -14.56 4.25 16.08
N PHE A 86 -13.64 3.56 16.78
CA PHE A 86 -12.28 4.05 16.96
C PHE A 86 -11.54 4.19 15.62
N SER A 87 -11.81 3.31 14.66
CA SER A 87 -11.20 3.40 13.33
C SER A 87 -11.50 4.72 12.63
N LYS A 88 -12.75 5.20 12.71
CA LYS A 88 -13.12 6.52 12.17
C LYS A 88 -12.47 7.66 12.92
N ILE A 89 -12.42 7.58 14.26
CA ILE A 89 -11.75 8.56 15.09
C ILE A 89 -10.27 8.65 14.68
N ARG A 90 -9.61 7.51 14.50
CA ARG A 90 -8.20 7.44 14.10
C ARG A 90 -7.97 8.06 12.71
N GLU A 91 -8.84 7.76 11.72
CA GLU A 91 -8.77 8.36 10.39
C GLU A 91 -8.95 9.90 10.45
N VAL A 92 -9.96 10.37 11.16
CA VAL A 92 -10.26 11.81 11.29
C VAL A 92 -9.13 12.55 12.01
N ALA A 93 -8.62 11.98 13.09
CA ALA A 93 -7.53 12.58 13.86
C ALA A 93 -6.24 12.74 13.03
N GLU A 94 -5.93 11.79 12.14
CA GLU A 94 -4.82 11.97 11.21
C GLU A 94 -5.03 13.16 10.29
N VAL A 95 -6.23 13.32 9.72
CA VAL A 95 -6.56 14.48 8.87
C VAL A 95 -6.42 15.77 9.66
N HIS A 96 -6.90 15.82 10.92
CA HIS A 96 -6.79 17.00 11.79
C HIS A 96 -5.33 17.31 12.14
N ALA A 97 -4.53 16.30 12.52
CA ALA A 97 -3.12 16.46 12.82
C ALA A 97 -2.35 17.00 11.59
N ARG A 98 -2.59 16.43 10.38
CA ARG A 98 -2.01 16.92 9.13
C ARG A 98 -2.43 18.36 8.81
N ASN A 99 -3.67 18.73 9.10
CA ASN A 99 -4.14 20.11 8.90
C ASN A 99 -3.46 21.08 9.86
N LYS A 100 -3.18 20.68 11.10
CA LYS A 100 -2.48 21.53 12.08
C LYS A 100 -1.07 21.90 11.66
N ILE A 101 -0.36 20.98 11.02
CA ILE A 101 1.01 21.25 10.59
C ILE A 101 1.10 22.05 9.27
N LYS A 102 -0.02 22.21 8.54
CA LYS A 102 -0.05 23.09 7.38
C LYS A 102 0.42 24.49 7.75
N ASN A 103 1.33 25.04 6.96
CA ASN A 103 1.94 26.37 7.15
C ASN A 103 2.85 26.51 8.38
N THR A 104 3.22 25.42 9.06
CA THR A 104 4.18 25.45 10.18
C THR A 104 5.62 25.19 9.74
N GLY A 105 5.81 24.76 8.47
CA GLY A 105 7.09 24.28 7.97
C GLY A 105 7.31 22.78 8.20
N TYR A 106 6.39 22.10 8.85
CA TYR A 106 6.36 20.65 8.96
C TYR A 106 5.63 20.04 7.76
N GLU A 107 6.16 18.93 7.22
CA GLU A 107 5.60 18.25 6.05
C GLU A 107 4.95 16.91 6.40
N GLU A 108 5.33 16.31 7.53
CA GLU A 108 4.80 15.03 7.98
C GLU A 108 4.42 15.08 9.46
N VAL A 109 3.43 14.29 9.83
CA VAL A 109 3.02 14.04 11.23
C VAL A 109 3.65 12.77 11.75
N THR A 110 3.79 12.66 13.07
CA THR A 110 4.17 11.42 13.73
C THR A 110 2.95 10.69 14.27
N LEU A 111 3.10 9.39 14.56
CA LEU A 111 2.03 8.62 15.18
C LEU A 111 1.61 9.20 16.53
N GLU A 112 2.57 9.71 17.31
CA GLU A 112 2.33 10.37 18.61
C GLU A 112 1.45 11.61 18.44
N GLN A 113 1.70 12.42 17.40
CA GLN A 113 0.89 13.62 17.12
C GLN A 113 -0.54 13.25 16.72
N ILE A 114 -0.72 12.16 15.97
CA ILE A 114 -2.04 11.67 15.60
C ILE A 114 -2.81 11.21 16.84
N TYR A 115 -2.16 10.45 17.74
CA TYR A 115 -2.80 9.99 18.97
C TYR A 115 -3.04 11.12 19.97
N ALA A 116 -2.17 12.11 20.03
CA ALA A 116 -2.43 13.34 20.79
C ALA A 116 -3.68 14.08 20.25
N GLN A 117 -3.85 14.11 18.92
CA GLN A 117 -5.03 14.68 18.29
C GLN A 117 -6.32 13.93 18.65
N ILE A 118 -6.29 12.60 18.77
CA ILE A 118 -7.44 11.81 19.24
C ILE A 118 -7.85 12.26 20.66
N HIS A 119 -6.87 12.50 21.54
CA HIS A 119 -7.16 13.00 22.88
C HIS A 119 -7.85 14.36 22.84
N GLU A 120 -7.34 15.28 22.04
CA GLU A 120 -7.92 16.62 21.91
C GLU A 120 -9.33 16.60 21.31
N ASP A 121 -9.56 15.80 20.28
CA ASP A 121 -10.84 15.75 19.56
C ASP A 121 -11.94 15.02 20.36
N CYS A 122 -11.59 13.95 21.08
CA CYS A 122 -12.56 13.01 21.63
C CYS A 122 -12.42 12.81 23.15
N ASN A 123 -11.44 13.43 23.80
CA ASN A 123 -11.15 13.28 25.24
C ASN A 123 -11.01 11.80 25.67
N VAL A 124 -10.45 10.95 24.80
CA VAL A 124 -10.14 9.57 25.14
C VAL A 124 -8.96 9.57 26.12
N ASP A 125 -9.04 8.70 27.13
CA ASP A 125 -8.01 8.57 28.17
C ASP A 125 -6.62 8.30 27.58
N VAL A 126 -5.61 9.01 28.08
CA VAL A 126 -4.23 8.97 27.56
C VAL A 126 -3.59 7.58 27.71
N ASP A 127 -3.88 6.84 28.79
CA ASP A 127 -3.31 5.51 29.01
C ASP A 127 -3.98 4.47 28.08
N ILE A 128 -5.24 4.66 27.74
CA ILE A 128 -5.91 3.88 26.71
C ILE A 128 -5.28 4.18 25.34
N LEU A 129 -5.03 5.44 25.02
CA LEU A 129 -4.41 5.84 23.76
C LEU A 129 -3.00 5.31 23.60
N LYS A 130 -2.19 5.30 24.65
CA LYS A 130 -0.86 4.67 24.61
C LYS A 130 -0.92 3.18 24.30
N LYS A 131 -1.89 2.46 24.87
CA LYS A 131 -2.10 1.04 24.56
C LYS A 131 -2.54 0.81 23.11
N LEU A 132 -3.42 1.67 22.60
CA LEU A 132 -3.89 1.60 21.22
C LEU A 132 -2.78 1.94 20.22
N GLN A 133 -1.98 2.96 20.52
CA GLN A 133 -0.82 3.32 19.70
C GLN A 133 0.20 2.18 19.62
N ALA A 134 0.54 1.58 20.76
CA ALA A 134 1.41 0.41 20.79
C ALA A 134 0.81 -0.75 20.00
N LYS A 135 -0.51 -0.97 20.13
CA LYS A 135 -1.20 -2.03 19.38
C LYS A 135 -1.23 -1.76 17.87
N GLU A 136 -1.33 -0.51 17.43
CA GLU A 136 -1.22 -0.16 16.00
C GLU A 136 0.16 -0.57 15.46
N CYS A 137 1.25 -0.26 16.17
CA CYS A 137 2.60 -0.67 15.80
C CYS A 137 2.74 -2.21 15.75
N GLU A 138 2.22 -2.91 16.77
CA GLU A 138 2.24 -4.38 16.80
C GLU A 138 1.50 -4.99 15.59
N LEU A 139 0.32 -4.48 15.25
CA LEU A 139 -0.47 -4.95 14.11
C LEU A 139 0.25 -4.67 12.78
N GLU A 140 0.89 -3.50 12.62
CA GLU A 140 1.71 -3.21 11.45
C GLU A 140 2.87 -4.21 11.32
N ILE A 141 3.59 -4.49 12.41
CA ILE A 141 4.67 -5.48 12.41
C ILE A 141 4.12 -6.87 12.10
N GLU A 142 2.97 -7.24 12.70
CA GLU A 142 2.37 -8.56 12.54
C GLU A 142 1.92 -8.83 11.10
N PHE A 143 1.18 -7.88 10.50
CA PHE A 143 0.52 -8.08 9.23
C PHE A 143 1.35 -7.67 8.01
N CYS A 144 2.37 -6.84 8.15
CA CYS A 144 3.25 -6.50 7.05
C CYS A 144 4.04 -7.73 6.59
N GLY A 145 3.90 -8.06 5.32
CA GLY A 145 4.59 -9.16 4.65
C GLY A 145 5.49 -8.68 3.52
N ARG A 146 6.40 -9.53 3.07
CA ARG A 146 7.31 -9.25 1.98
C ARG A 146 6.58 -9.25 0.64
N ARG A 147 6.83 -8.26 -0.22
CA ARG A 147 6.50 -8.28 -1.63
C ARG A 147 7.61 -9.00 -2.39
N ASN A 148 7.34 -10.17 -2.97
CA ASN A 148 8.39 -11.01 -3.55
C ASN A 148 9.08 -10.34 -4.74
N PHE A 149 8.34 -9.70 -5.64
CA PHE A 149 8.94 -8.99 -6.77
C PHE A 149 9.84 -7.83 -6.31
N GLY A 150 9.40 -7.07 -5.30
CA GLY A 150 10.24 -6.04 -4.69
C GLY A 150 11.52 -6.62 -4.06
N TYR A 151 11.40 -7.79 -3.43
CA TYR A 151 12.54 -8.49 -2.83
C TYR A 151 13.52 -9.01 -3.88
N GLU A 152 13.05 -9.54 -5.00
CA GLU A 152 13.91 -9.95 -6.12
C GLU A 152 14.79 -8.79 -6.62
N LEU A 153 14.21 -7.61 -6.75
CA LEU A 153 14.97 -6.41 -7.16
C LEU A 153 15.94 -5.94 -6.07
N TYR A 154 15.54 -6.03 -4.80
CA TYR A 154 16.39 -5.71 -3.66
C TYR A 154 17.58 -6.67 -3.58
N GLU A 155 17.34 -7.98 -3.63
CA GLU A 155 18.37 -9.02 -3.61
C GLU A 155 19.31 -8.89 -4.82
N MET A 156 18.77 -8.56 -6.00
CA MET A 156 19.58 -8.27 -7.18
C MET A 156 20.52 -7.08 -6.94
N ALA A 157 20.03 -5.99 -6.38
CA ALA A 157 20.83 -4.82 -6.06
C ALA A 157 21.94 -5.15 -5.04
N GLU A 158 21.61 -5.95 -4.01
CA GLU A 158 22.56 -6.44 -3.01
C GLU A 158 23.65 -7.31 -3.65
N ASN A 159 23.27 -8.30 -4.47
CA ASN A 159 24.21 -9.20 -5.15
C ASN A 159 25.14 -8.47 -6.13
N LEU A 160 24.71 -7.34 -6.68
CA LEU A 160 25.52 -6.47 -7.54
C LEU A 160 26.39 -5.49 -6.74
N GLY A 161 26.36 -5.55 -5.41
CA GLY A 161 27.14 -4.66 -4.55
C GLY A 161 26.69 -3.20 -4.56
N LYS A 162 25.44 -2.94 -4.98
CA LYS A 162 24.87 -1.58 -4.98
C LYS A 162 24.62 -1.11 -3.54
N THR A 163 24.80 0.16 -3.30
CA THR A 163 24.41 0.76 -2.02
C THR A 163 22.89 0.96 -1.98
N ILE A 164 22.21 0.24 -1.11
CA ILE A 164 20.76 0.31 -0.97
C ILE A 164 20.40 1.35 0.10
N ILE A 165 19.46 2.23 -0.21
CA ILE A 165 18.81 3.13 0.73
C ILE A 165 17.30 2.94 0.68
N LEU A 166 16.61 3.16 1.80
CA LEU A 166 15.16 3.05 1.90
C LEU A 166 14.56 4.43 2.13
N THR A 167 13.45 4.72 1.46
CA THR A 167 12.86 6.07 1.45
C THR A 167 11.34 5.97 1.49
N SER A 168 10.69 6.43 2.57
CA SER A 168 9.25 6.30 2.71
C SER A 168 8.59 7.53 3.33
N ASP A 169 7.43 7.92 2.78
CA ASP A 169 6.52 8.88 3.42
C ASP A 169 5.62 8.08 4.37
N MET A 170 5.87 8.18 5.70
CA MET A 170 5.19 7.39 6.70
C MET A 170 5.25 8.06 8.08
N TYR A 171 4.12 8.02 8.80
CA TYR A 171 3.99 8.56 10.17
C TYR A 171 4.53 7.62 11.27
N LEU A 172 4.73 6.35 10.97
CA LEU A 172 5.32 5.40 11.91
C LEU A 172 6.78 5.76 12.22
N ASN A 173 7.21 5.46 13.43
CA ASN A 173 8.59 5.69 13.86
C ASN A 173 9.57 4.70 13.23
N ALA A 174 10.86 5.07 13.25
CA ALA A 174 11.92 4.28 12.64
C ALA A 174 12.04 2.87 13.23
N ASP A 175 11.78 2.68 14.52
CA ASP A 175 11.95 1.38 15.17
C ASP A 175 10.88 0.39 14.67
N THR A 176 9.62 0.80 14.58
CA THR A 176 8.55 -0.02 13.99
C THR A 176 8.88 -0.41 12.53
N ILE A 177 9.36 0.54 11.73
CA ILE A 177 9.73 0.27 10.33
C ILE A 177 10.90 -0.71 10.25
N LYS A 178 11.93 -0.53 11.07
CA LYS A 178 13.10 -1.46 11.12
C LYS A 178 12.67 -2.88 11.51
N GLU A 179 11.75 -3.04 12.45
CA GLU A 179 11.22 -4.36 12.82
C GLU A 179 10.46 -5.02 11.68
N ILE A 180 9.60 -4.26 10.98
CA ILE A 180 8.90 -4.74 9.77
C ILE A 180 9.91 -5.20 8.72
N LEU A 181 10.91 -4.37 8.42
CA LEU A 181 11.95 -4.67 7.43
C LEU A 181 12.74 -5.91 7.81
N LYS A 182 13.21 -5.99 9.06
CA LYS A 182 13.97 -7.13 9.58
C LYS A 182 13.18 -8.44 9.51
N LYS A 183 11.91 -8.42 9.94
CA LYS A 183 11.00 -9.56 9.86
C LYS A 183 10.87 -10.10 8.42
N ASN A 184 10.93 -9.22 7.44
CA ASN A 184 10.75 -9.54 6.03
C ASN A 184 12.06 -9.76 5.26
N GLY A 185 13.22 -9.77 5.94
CA GLY A 185 14.51 -10.10 5.35
C GLY A 185 15.27 -8.93 4.73
N TYR A 186 14.81 -7.69 4.91
CA TYR A 186 15.50 -6.50 4.43
C TYR A 186 16.48 -5.99 5.49
N THR A 187 17.73 -6.42 5.41
CA THR A 187 18.78 -6.12 6.43
C THR A 187 20.01 -5.43 5.87
N SER A 188 20.21 -5.43 4.56
CA SER A 188 21.44 -4.96 3.90
C SER A 188 21.29 -3.55 3.31
N TYR A 189 20.46 -2.69 3.89
CA TYR A 189 20.39 -1.29 3.48
C TYR A 189 21.31 -0.41 4.33
N LYS A 190 21.88 0.62 3.73
CA LYS A 190 22.81 1.54 4.37
C LYS A 190 22.10 2.59 5.22
N GLU A 191 20.95 3.08 4.76
CA GLU A 191 20.25 4.19 5.40
C GLU A 191 18.75 4.11 5.15
N LEU A 192 17.98 4.59 6.13
CA LEU A 192 16.52 4.69 6.10
C LEU A 192 16.11 6.15 6.23
N PHE A 193 15.45 6.69 5.21
CA PHE A 193 14.88 8.03 5.17
C PHE A 193 13.37 7.96 5.34
N LEU A 194 12.87 8.38 6.49
CA LEU A 194 11.44 8.46 6.79
C LEU A 194 10.99 9.92 6.84
N SER A 195 9.84 10.21 6.26
CA SER A 195 9.27 11.55 6.28
C SER A 195 9.02 12.05 7.71
N SER A 196 8.54 11.17 8.60
CA SER A 196 8.32 11.48 10.02
C SER A 196 9.60 11.87 10.77
N GLU A 197 10.74 11.24 10.45
CA GLU A 197 12.03 11.52 11.10
C GLU A 197 12.72 12.73 10.46
N CYS A 198 12.66 12.85 9.13
CA CYS A 198 13.31 13.91 8.38
C CYS A 198 12.50 15.20 8.34
N ASN A 199 11.24 15.14 8.71
CA ASN A 199 10.25 16.20 8.51
C ASN A 199 10.24 16.73 7.05
N LYS A 200 10.33 15.83 6.09
CA LYS A 200 10.35 16.10 4.66
C LYS A 200 9.69 14.96 3.93
N CYS A 201 8.82 15.28 2.96
CA CYS A 201 8.09 14.29 2.17
C CYS A 201 8.68 14.12 0.76
N LYS A 202 8.49 12.92 0.21
CA LYS A 202 8.72 12.63 -1.22
C LYS A 202 7.77 13.46 -2.08
N SER A 203 6.51 13.56 -1.67
CA SER A 203 5.45 14.28 -2.38
C SER A 203 5.75 15.77 -2.60
N THR A 204 6.48 16.42 -1.71
CA THR A 204 6.97 17.79 -1.86
C THR A 204 8.31 17.87 -2.61
N GLY A 205 9.00 16.74 -2.74
CA GLY A 205 10.35 16.64 -3.27
C GLY A 205 11.46 17.01 -2.27
N ASN A 206 11.11 17.47 -1.08
CA ASN A 206 12.10 17.92 -0.11
C ASN A 206 12.89 16.75 0.51
N LEU A 207 12.29 15.56 0.58
CA LEU A 207 13.02 14.35 0.99
C LEU A 207 14.08 13.97 -0.04
N TYR A 208 13.79 14.09 -1.35
CA TYR A 208 14.80 13.89 -2.41
C TYR A 208 15.90 14.93 -2.36
N LYS A 209 15.58 16.21 -2.14
CA LYS A 209 16.61 17.25 -1.90
C LYS A 209 17.50 16.93 -0.70
N HIS A 210 16.96 16.25 0.32
CA HIS A 210 17.77 15.82 1.46
C HIS A 210 18.70 14.67 1.08
N ILE A 211 18.21 13.68 0.33
CA ILE A 211 18.97 12.53 -0.13
C ILE A 211 20.12 12.93 -1.05
N ILE A 212 19.89 13.78 -2.05
CA ILE A 212 20.92 14.17 -3.02
C ILE A 212 22.03 15.06 -2.45
N LYS A 213 21.89 15.57 -1.23
CA LYS A 213 23.01 16.20 -0.52
C LYS A 213 24.08 15.19 -0.11
N LYS A 214 23.72 13.91 -0.03
CA LYS A 214 24.56 12.83 0.46
C LYS A 214 24.91 11.81 -0.62
N TYR A 215 24.03 11.65 -1.62
CA TYR A 215 24.15 10.68 -2.70
C TYR A 215 24.06 11.39 -4.06
N ASP A 216 24.94 11.01 -4.98
CA ASP A 216 24.95 11.59 -6.32
C ASP A 216 23.68 11.20 -7.09
N CYS A 217 22.89 12.20 -7.47
CA CYS A 217 21.61 12.00 -8.16
C CYS A 217 21.74 11.34 -9.53
N GLU A 218 22.85 11.54 -10.26
CA GLU A 218 23.08 10.96 -11.58
C GLU A 218 23.47 9.48 -11.50
N ARG A 219 23.81 9.00 -10.29
CA ARG A 219 24.17 7.61 -10.00
C ARG A 219 23.11 6.91 -9.16
N LEU A 220 21.96 7.55 -8.94
CA LEU A 220 20.88 7.09 -8.08
C LEU A 220 19.65 6.70 -8.90
N ILE A 221 19.09 5.51 -8.61
CA ILE A 221 17.76 5.10 -9.06
C ILE A 221 16.83 5.06 -7.85
N HIS A 222 15.61 5.58 -8.00
CA HIS A 222 14.52 5.37 -7.05
C HIS A 222 13.47 4.44 -7.64
N ILE A 223 13.01 3.47 -6.84
CA ILE A 223 12.01 2.45 -7.21
C ILE A 223 10.85 2.55 -6.22
N GLY A 224 9.63 2.75 -6.72
CA GLY A 224 8.45 2.86 -5.87
C GLY A 224 7.13 2.68 -6.59
N ASP A 225 6.06 2.64 -5.84
CA ASP A 225 4.71 2.34 -6.33
C ASP A 225 3.89 3.58 -6.67
N ASN A 226 4.19 4.71 -6.05
CA ASN A 226 3.43 5.93 -6.27
C ASN A 226 3.97 6.72 -7.46
N TYR A 227 3.15 6.80 -8.52
CA TYR A 227 3.55 7.45 -9.77
C TYR A 227 3.98 8.91 -9.61
N GLU A 228 3.33 9.69 -8.75
CA GLU A 228 3.72 11.08 -8.54
C GLU A 228 4.97 11.18 -7.67
N SER A 229 4.92 10.60 -6.44
CA SER A 229 5.99 10.77 -5.48
C SER A 229 7.26 9.97 -5.78
N ASP A 230 7.13 8.78 -6.44
CA ASP A 230 8.26 7.88 -6.64
C ASP A 230 8.77 7.84 -8.09
N TYR A 231 7.98 8.36 -9.04
CA TYR A 231 8.37 8.36 -10.45
C TYR A 231 8.53 9.78 -11.03
N ARG A 232 7.51 10.65 -10.92
CA ARG A 232 7.56 11.98 -11.53
C ARG A 232 8.43 12.97 -10.74
N ILE A 233 8.30 13.00 -9.42
CA ILE A 233 9.03 13.95 -8.57
C ILE A 233 10.53 13.69 -8.57
N PRO A 234 11.06 12.45 -8.42
CA PRO A 234 12.51 12.21 -8.46
C PRO A 234 13.16 12.71 -9.75
N LYS A 235 12.49 12.59 -10.90
CA LYS A 235 13.00 13.06 -12.20
C LYS A 235 13.27 14.58 -12.23
N LYS A 236 12.53 15.37 -11.45
CA LYS A 236 12.78 16.81 -11.31
C LYS A 236 14.15 17.10 -10.68
N PHE A 237 14.71 16.12 -9.97
CA PHE A 237 16.03 16.17 -9.32
C PHE A 237 17.09 15.37 -10.07
N LYS A 238 16.83 14.97 -11.32
CA LYS A 238 17.72 14.13 -12.14
C LYS A 238 17.98 12.73 -11.55
N ILE A 239 17.13 12.27 -10.67
CA ILE A 239 17.17 10.90 -10.16
C ILE A 239 16.46 10.01 -11.18
N TYR A 240 17.10 8.92 -11.59
CA TYR A 240 16.43 7.88 -12.36
C TYR A 240 15.32 7.27 -11.52
N SER A 241 14.18 6.99 -12.13
CA SER A 241 13.05 6.45 -11.37
C SER A 241 12.33 5.35 -12.11
N ILE A 242 11.93 4.34 -11.37
CA ILE A 242 11.18 3.17 -11.85
C ILE A 242 9.88 3.11 -11.04
N HIS A 243 8.77 3.01 -11.77
CA HIS A 243 7.46 2.84 -11.17
C HIS A 243 7.05 1.38 -11.19
N ILE A 244 6.66 0.82 -10.06
CA ILE A 244 6.13 -0.55 -9.90
C ILE A 244 4.78 -0.43 -9.20
N PRO A 245 3.63 -0.68 -9.88
CA PRO A 245 2.33 -0.45 -9.28
C PRO A 245 2.06 -1.38 -8.11
N LYS A 246 1.13 -0.94 -7.28
CA LYS A 246 0.55 -1.74 -6.21
C LYS A 246 -0.10 -2.99 -6.76
N THR A 247 0.06 -4.08 -6.05
CA THR A 247 -0.59 -5.35 -6.37
C THR A 247 -2.11 -5.20 -6.48
N ILE A 248 -2.70 -4.40 -5.59
CA ILE A 248 -4.14 -4.08 -5.56
C ILE A 248 -4.57 -3.32 -6.83
N ASP A 249 -3.77 -2.38 -7.31
CA ASP A 249 -4.13 -1.59 -8.49
C ASP A 249 -4.05 -2.45 -9.75
N VAL A 250 -3.02 -3.31 -9.85
CA VAL A 250 -2.93 -4.30 -10.92
C VAL A 250 -4.13 -5.26 -10.88
N PHE A 251 -4.49 -5.75 -9.70
CA PHE A 251 -5.66 -6.61 -9.49
C PHE A 251 -6.98 -5.95 -9.91
N LYS A 252 -7.18 -4.68 -9.59
CA LYS A 252 -8.35 -3.92 -10.04
C LYS A 252 -8.36 -3.65 -11.54
N GLY A 253 -7.22 -3.79 -12.21
CA GLY A 253 -7.05 -3.42 -13.61
C GLY A 253 -6.93 -1.91 -13.84
N ASP A 254 -6.61 -1.14 -12.81
CA ASP A 254 -6.47 0.32 -12.87
C ASP A 254 -5.35 0.77 -13.82
N TYR A 255 -4.42 -0.15 -14.14
CA TYR A 255 -3.30 0.08 -15.06
C TYR A 255 -3.57 -0.28 -16.49
N ASN A 256 -4.76 -0.74 -16.81
CA ASN A 256 -5.06 -1.18 -18.16
C ASN A 256 -5.82 -0.13 -18.98
N SER A 257 -5.10 0.85 -19.47
CA SER A 257 -5.67 1.86 -20.36
C SER A 257 -6.09 1.33 -21.74
N LYS A 258 -5.64 0.14 -22.13
CA LYS A 258 -5.90 -0.40 -23.46
C LYS A 258 -7.02 -1.45 -23.51
N GLY A 259 -7.68 -1.71 -22.39
CA GLY A 259 -8.77 -2.68 -22.33
C GLY A 259 -8.38 -4.14 -22.54
N TYR A 260 -7.08 -4.44 -22.66
CA TYR A 260 -6.58 -5.80 -22.89
C TYR A 260 -6.49 -6.60 -21.63
N PHE A 261 -6.20 -5.90 -20.56
CA PHE A 261 -5.88 -6.57 -19.36
C PHE A 261 -7.15 -6.72 -18.60
N VAL A 262 -7.52 -7.89 -18.24
CA VAL A 262 -8.45 -8.14 -17.16
C VAL A 262 -9.66 -7.22 -17.15
N GLY A 263 -9.50 -6.05 -17.75
CA GLY A 263 -10.32 -4.89 -17.69
C GLY A 263 -11.79 -5.18 -17.55
N ASN A 264 -12.36 -5.82 -18.53
CA ASN A 264 -13.78 -6.12 -18.47
C ASN A 264 -14.10 -7.36 -17.63
N SER A 265 -13.26 -8.38 -17.62
CA SER A 265 -13.57 -9.64 -16.94
C SER A 265 -13.35 -9.56 -15.44
N TYR A 266 -12.23 -9.01 -14.97
CA TYR A 266 -11.99 -8.86 -13.53
C TYR A 266 -12.84 -7.74 -12.94
N PHE A 267 -12.97 -6.62 -13.64
CA PHE A 267 -13.85 -5.55 -13.21
C PHE A 267 -15.31 -6.03 -13.13
N ASN A 268 -15.75 -6.87 -14.06
CA ASN A 268 -17.05 -7.51 -13.99
C ASN A 268 -17.16 -8.55 -12.87
N MET A 269 -16.06 -9.21 -12.49
CA MET A 269 -16.02 -10.08 -11.31
C MET A 269 -16.01 -9.28 -9.99
N ILE A 270 -15.33 -8.16 -9.95
CA ILE A 270 -15.22 -7.30 -8.77
C ILE A 270 -16.48 -6.44 -8.59
N ARG A 271 -17.18 -6.05 -9.68
CA ARG A 271 -18.42 -5.25 -9.63
C ARG A 271 -19.49 -5.77 -8.68
N PRO A 272 -19.79 -7.08 -8.60
CA PRO A 272 -20.75 -7.58 -7.61
C PRO A 272 -20.32 -7.31 -6.17
N PHE A 273 -19.04 -7.05 -5.95
CA PHE A 273 -18.45 -6.75 -4.65
C PHE A 273 -18.18 -5.25 -4.44
N GLY A 274 -18.65 -4.36 -5.33
CA GLY A 274 -18.44 -2.92 -5.21
C GLY A 274 -18.82 -2.38 -3.83
N SER A 275 -19.98 -2.81 -3.30
CA SER A 275 -20.40 -2.46 -1.94
C SER A 275 -19.45 -2.97 -0.84
N VAL A 276 -18.73 -4.05 -1.08
CA VAL A 276 -17.73 -4.60 -0.15
C VAL A 276 -16.49 -3.71 -0.14
N PHE A 277 -16.06 -3.20 -1.29
CA PHE A 277 -14.91 -2.31 -1.37
C PHE A 277 -15.18 -0.96 -0.70
N ASP A 278 -16.41 -0.46 -0.83
CA ASP A 278 -16.81 0.84 -0.29
C ASP A 278 -17.29 0.76 1.17
N ASN A 279 -17.74 -0.43 1.61
CA ASN A 279 -18.25 -0.59 2.96
C ASN A 279 -17.14 -0.88 3.97
N LYS A 280 -16.71 0.17 4.66
CA LYS A 280 -15.67 0.11 5.71
C LYS A 280 -16.22 -0.23 7.10
N THR A 281 -17.53 -0.46 7.25
CA THR A 281 -18.17 -0.50 8.56
C THR A 281 -18.37 -1.90 9.15
N SER A 282 -18.37 -2.95 8.34
CA SER A 282 -18.63 -4.31 8.78
C SER A 282 -17.35 -5.15 8.88
N MET A 283 -17.20 -5.93 9.95
CA MET A 283 -16.10 -6.89 10.11
C MET A 283 -16.17 -8.04 9.09
N GLU A 284 -17.37 -8.40 8.65
CA GLU A 284 -17.56 -9.41 7.58
C GLU A 284 -16.94 -8.90 6.27
N PHE A 285 -17.18 -7.66 5.93
CA PHE A 285 -16.56 -7.04 4.75
C PHE A 285 -15.05 -6.89 4.90
N LEU A 286 -14.55 -6.66 6.12
CA LEU A 286 -13.11 -6.66 6.37
C LEU A 286 -12.47 -7.99 5.95
N GLY A 287 -13.06 -9.12 6.36
CA GLY A 287 -12.58 -10.45 5.98
C GLY A 287 -12.48 -10.63 4.46
N ILE A 288 -13.53 -10.24 3.71
CA ILE A 288 -13.54 -10.32 2.25
C ILE A 288 -12.47 -9.39 1.64
N ARG A 289 -12.33 -8.17 2.16
CA ARG A 289 -11.31 -7.22 1.71
C ARG A 289 -9.89 -7.73 1.93
N CYS A 290 -9.64 -8.31 3.10
CA CYS A 290 -8.34 -8.95 3.40
C CYS A 290 -8.04 -10.08 2.42
N MET A 291 -9.00 -10.92 2.12
CA MET A 291 -8.81 -12.01 1.16
C MET A 291 -8.51 -11.50 -0.24
N LEU A 292 -9.24 -10.50 -0.72
CA LEU A 292 -8.98 -9.91 -2.03
C LEU A 292 -7.59 -9.28 -2.08
N ALA A 293 -7.15 -8.65 -0.98
CA ALA A 293 -5.78 -8.14 -0.87
C ALA A 293 -4.74 -9.27 -0.90
N MET A 294 -4.97 -10.37 -0.19
CA MET A 294 -4.08 -11.53 -0.20
C MET A 294 -3.99 -12.17 -1.60
N VAL A 295 -5.12 -12.27 -2.32
CA VAL A 295 -5.15 -12.73 -3.71
C VAL A 295 -4.34 -11.78 -4.60
N ALA A 296 -4.54 -10.47 -4.47
CA ALA A 296 -3.78 -9.48 -5.20
C ALA A 296 -2.28 -9.61 -4.92
N ASN A 297 -1.88 -9.67 -3.66
CA ASN A 297 -0.49 -9.80 -3.25
C ASN A 297 0.16 -11.11 -3.71
N LYS A 298 -0.61 -12.18 -3.87
CA LYS A 298 -0.08 -13.48 -4.30
C LYS A 298 0.03 -13.61 -5.81
N PHE A 299 -0.97 -13.16 -6.55
CA PHE A 299 -1.09 -13.44 -7.98
C PHE A 299 -0.72 -12.26 -8.89
N PHE A 300 -0.70 -11.04 -8.33
CA PHE A 300 -0.37 -9.81 -9.04
C PHE A 300 0.89 -9.14 -8.48
N ASP A 301 1.70 -9.91 -7.77
CA ASP A 301 2.96 -9.47 -7.16
C ASP A 301 3.95 -8.97 -8.20
N ASN A 302 4.20 -9.77 -9.24
CA ASN A 302 4.99 -9.37 -10.40
C ASN A 302 4.06 -8.87 -11.51
N PRO A 303 4.01 -7.56 -11.76
CA PRO A 303 3.11 -6.98 -12.75
C PRO A 303 3.42 -7.44 -14.18
N PHE A 304 4.67 -7.74 -14.50
CA PHE A 304 5.06 -8.18 -15.85
C PHE A 304 4.54 -9.57 -16.17
N ILE A 305 4.52 -10.48 -15.20
CA ILE A 305 3.93 -11.82 -15.39
C ILE A 305 2.42 -11.66 -15.61
N ALA A 306 1.78 -10.81 -14.84
CA ALA A 306 0.36 -10.54 -14.97
C ALA A 306 0.00 -9.93 -16.35
N PHE A 307 0.88 -9.10 -16.92
CA PHE A 307 0.65 -8.42 -18.21
C PHE A 307 1.14 -9.17 -19.45
N ASN A 308 2.16 -10.01 -19.34
CA ASN A 308 2.83 -10.62 -20.49
C ASN A 308 2.26 -11.97 -20.92
N LYS A 309 1.36 -12.60 -20.17
CA LYS A 309 0.80 -13.92 -20.51
C LYS A 309 -0.54 -13.81 -21.25
N GLU A 310 -0.55 -13.17 -22.43
CA GLU A 310 -1.76 -13.14 -23.28
C GLU A 310 -2.20 -14.54 -23.75
N SER A 311 -1.29 -15.46 -24.01
CA SER A 311 -1.60 -16.81 -24.51
C SER A 311 -2.03 -17.78 -23.39
N ASP A 312 -1.44 -17.67 -22.21
CA ASP A 312 -1.78 -18.49 -21.04
C ASP A 312 -2.83 -17.81 -20.14
N PHE A 313 -3.18 -16.59 -20.45
CA PHE A 313 -4.04 -15.75 -19.64
C PHE A 313 -5.43 -16.36 -19.47
N ASN A 314 -6.01 -16.90 -20.52
CA ASN A 314 -7.31 -17.56 -20.45
C ASN A 314 -7.31 -18.79 -19.53
N ALA A 315 -6.22 -19.55 -19.48
CA ALA A 315 -6.08 -20.68 -18.56
C ALA A 315 -5.86 -20.24 -17.12
N ASN A 316 -5.03 -19.22 -16.91
CA ASN A 316 -4.79 -18.64 -15.58
C ASN A 316 -5.98 -17.84 -15.05
N LEU A 317 -6.73 -17.19 -15.95
CA LEU A 317 -8.00 -16.52 -15.60
C LEU A 317 -9.05 -17.55 -15.16
N TYR A 318 -9.13 -18.66 -15.88
CA TYR A 318 -10.03 -19.77 -15.51
C TYR A 318 -9.64 -20.38 -14.16
N LEU A 319 -8.34 -20.57 -13.91
CA LEU A 319 -7.84 -21.04 -12.62
C LEU A 319 -8.08 -20.03 -11.51
N SER A 320 -7.78 -18.74 -11.73
CA SER A 320 -8.01 -17.72 -10.71
C SER A 320 -9.50 -17.45 -10.51
N SER A 321 -10.34 -17.48 -11.54
CA SER A 321 -11.80 -17.36 -11.39
C SER A 321 -12.39 -18.58 -10.68
N THR A 322 -11.86 -19.76 -10.96
CA THR A 322 -12.27 -21.00 -10.30
C THR A 322 -11.79 -21.03 -8.84
N ILE A 323 -10.57 -20.56 -8.57
CA ILE A 323 -10.03 -20.41 -7.21
C ILE A 323 -10.80 -19.34 -6.45
N ILE A 324 -11.06 -18.17 -7.04
CA ILE A 324 -11.87 -17.12 -6.42
C ILE A 324 -13.30 -17.60 -6.20
N SER A 325 -13.91 -18.29 -7.17
CA SER A 325 -15.26 -18.88 -7.02
C SER A 325 -15.30 -20.00 -5.98
N ALA A 326 -14.30 -20.90 -5.97
CA ALA A 326 -14.17 -21.93 -4.96
C ALA A 326 -13.85 -21.37 -3.58
N PHE A 327 -13.02 -20.33 -3.52
CA PHE A 327 -12.75 -19.60 -2.28
C PHE A 327 -13.97 -18.85 -1.80
N LEU A 328 -14.69 -18.13 -2.65
CA LEU A 328 -15.92 -17.43 -2.31
C LEU A 328 -17.03 -18.41 -1.88
N SER A 329 -17.15 -19.57 -2.50
CA SER A 329 -18.10 -20.61 -2.09
C SER A 329 -17.72 -21.28 -0.76
N SER A 330 -16.44 -21.37 -0.43
CA SER A 330 -15.96 -21.88 0.86
C SER A 330 -16.06 -20.84 2.00
N ILE A 331 -16.12 -19.55 1.68
CA ILE A 331 -16.31 -18.46 2.65
C ILE A 331 -17.75 -18.31 3.10
N ILE A 332 -18.70 -18.71 2.26
CA ILE A 332 -20.11 -18.80 2.65
C ILE A 332 -20.26 -19.83 3.80
N SER A 333 -19.33 -20.74 3.98
CA SER A 333 -19.19 -21.51 5.21
C SER A 333 -18.35 -20.72 6.23
N LEU A 334 -19.00 -20.14 7.20
CA LEU A 334 -18.54 -19.31 8.34
C LEU A 334 -17.29 -19.79 9.11
N GLU A 335 -16.70 -20.92 8.78
CA GLU A 335 -15.59 -21.53 9.50
C GLU A 335 -14.23 -20.87 9.23
N LEU A 336 -14.00 -20.30 8.04
CA LEU A 336 -12.73 -19.66 7.72
C LEU A 336 -12.56 -18.28 8.38
N ILE A 337 -13.64 -17.54 8.55
CA ILE A 337 -13.62 -16.26 9.28
C ILE A 337 -13.25 -16.50 10.75
N SER A 338 -13.72 -17.58 11.35
CA SER A 338 -13.38 -17.94 12.72
C SER A 338 -11.92 -18.38 12.86
N TYR A 339 -11.34 -19.00 11.83
CA TYR A 339 -9.94 -19.46 11.84
C TYR A 339 -8.95 -18.32 11.72
N PHE A 340 -9.23 -17.31 10.88
CA PHE A 340 -8.40 -16.11 10.74
C PHE A 340 -8.55 -15.10 11.87
N LEU A 341 -9.72 -15.08 12.53
CA LEU A 341 -9.99 -14.19 13.64
C LEU A 341 -9.76 -14.84 15.02
N SER A 342 -9.60 -16.14 15.11
CA SER A 342 -9.39 -16.84 16.37
C SER A 342 -8.11 -16.42 17.11
N PRO A 343 -6.97 -16.12 16.46
CA PRO A 343 -5.80 -15.57 17.14
C PRO A 343 -6.02 -14.13 17.64
N LEU A 344 -6.97 -13.40 17.06
CA LEU A 344 -7.28 -12.01 17.40
C LEU A 344 -8.37 -11.91 18.50
N LEU A 345 -9.01 -13.04 18.85
CA LEU A 345 -10.08 -13.13 19.84
C LEU A 345 -9.61 -13.69 21.19
N ILE A 346 -8.36 -14.14 21.29
CA ILE A 346 -7.65 -14.50 22.53
C ILE A 346 -6.79 -13.34 22.98
#